data_51adaf0d7b147ede94ace83ea272f449
#
_entry.id   51adaf0d7b147ede94ace83ea272f449
#
_cell.length_a   1.000
_cell.length_b   1.000
_cell.length_c   1.000
_cell.angle_alpha   90.00
_cell.angle_beta   90.00
_cell.angle_gamma   90.00
#
_symmetry.space_group_name_H-M   'P 1'
#
loop_
_entity.id
_entity.type
_entity.pdbx_description
1 polymer ?
#
loop_
_entity_poly.entity_id
_entity_poly.type
_entity_poly.pdbx_seq_one_letter_code
_entity_poly.pdbx_strand_id
1 'polypeptide(L)'
;MTHETSIKQIAVSRPKITLLMVLCGVVGAAAAGAVSAASVVDEVPQRVVKYSPDTLSTDAGVRSLYHRIVKAAEEVCPLPSGSRFVTTAVAECRAQSVARAVHQVNNPRLAALLENNSKSG
;
A
#
# COMPACT_ATOMS: atom_id res chain seq x y z
N MET A 1 6.48 -21.97 -29.23
CA MET A 1 5.45 -21.02 -28.77
C MET A 1 5.76 -20.67 -27.33
N THR A 2 6.40 -19.54 -27.13
CA THR A 2 6.72 -19.02 -25.78
C THR A 2 5.44 -18.39 -25.23
N HIS A 3 4.80 -19.07 -24.28
CA HIS A 3 3.78 -18.45 -23.43
C HIS A 3 4.47 -17.41 -22.56
N GLU A 4 4.44 -16.19 -23.02
CA GLU A 4 4.86 -15.03 -22.24
C GLU A 4 3.84 -14.86 -21.11
N THR A 5 4.15 -15.47 -19.96
CA THR A 5 3.36 -15.31 -18.74
C THR A 5 3.50 -13.86 -18.29
N SER A 6 2.52 -13.03 -18.64
CA SER A 6 2.48 -11.62 -18.24
C SER A 6 2.36 -11.55 -16.71
N ILE A 7 3.49 -11.42 -16.03
CA ILE A 7 3.53 -11.23 -14.58
C ILE A 7 3.20 -9.78 -14.27
N LYS A 8 2.06 -9.56 -13.62
CA LYS A 8 1.67 -8.26 -13.08
C LYS A 8 2.24 -8.06 -11.66
N GLN A 9 2.57 -6.84 -11.35
CA GLN A 9 3.10 -6.46 -10.04
C GLN A 9 2.24 -5.35 -9.44
N ILE A 10 2.00 -5.44 -8.15
CA ILE A 10 1.36 -4.39 -7.38
C ILE A 10 2.28 -3.97 -6.24
N ALA A 11 2.33 -2.67 -5.96
CA ALA A 11 3.07 -2.13 -4.85
C ALA A 11 2.13 -1.92 -3.66
N VAL A 12 2.42 -2.58 -2.55
CA VAL A 12 1.77 -2.34 -1.27
C VAL A 12 2.59 -1.31 -0.52
N SER A 13 2.02 -0.13 -0.26
CA SER A 13 2.71 0.98 0.39
C SER A 13 1.88 1.60 1.52
N ARG A 14 2.56 2.24 2.46
CA ARG A 14 1.92 2.98 3.55
C ARG A 14 1.16 4.20 3.00
N PRO A 15 0.00 4.56 3.57
CA PRO A 15 -0.68 5.80 3.25
C PRO A 15 0.16 7.00 3.74
N LYS A 16 0.40 7.96 2.87
CA LYS A 16 0.99 9.25 3.27
C LYS A 16 -0.10 10.10 3.89
N ILE A 17 0.01 10.39 5.17
CA ILE A 17 -0.81 11.41 5.82
C ILE A 17 -0.22 12.75 5.41
N THR A 18 -0.80 13.38 4.41
CA THR A 18 -0.44 14.75 4.01
C THR A 18 -1.03 15.71 5.05
N LEU A 19 -0.22 16.09 6.01
CA LEU A 19 -0.54 17.19 6.92
C LEU A 19 -0.51 18.49 6.11
N LEU A 20 -1.67 19.02 5.77
CA LEU A 20 -1.82 20.29 5.08
C LEU A 20 -1.51 21.41 6.09
N MET A 21 -0.25 21.81 6.18
CA MET A 21 0.14 23.05 6.85
C MET A 21 -0.18 24.22 5.92
N VAL A 22 -1.30 24.87 6.17
CA VAL A 22 -1.61 26.20 5.65
C VAL A 22 -0.71 27.19 6.41
N LEU A 23 0.37 27.64 5.78
CA LEU A 23 1.14 28.79 6.24
C LEU A 23 0.76 29.99 5.38
N CYS A 24 -0.03 30.87 6.01
CA CYS A 24 -0.26 32.26 5.57
C CYS A 24 1.08 33.01 5.45
N GLY A 25 1.16 33.82 4.38
CA GLY A 25 2.31 34.50 3.91
C GLY A 25 2.93 35.54 4.80
N VAL A 26 4.13 35.94 4.42
CA VAL A 26 4.64 37.36 4.48
C VAL A 26 5.59 37.52 3.31
N VAL A 27 5.35 38.64 2.60
CA VAL A 27 6.14 39.20 1.50
C VAL A 27 7.50 39.66 2.03
N GLY A 28 8.57 39.27 1.36
CA GLY A 28 9.91 39.79 1.61
C GLY A 28 10.86 39.44 0.46
N ALA A 29 11.38 40.44 -0.23
CA ALA A 29 12.18 40.36 -1.44
C ALA A 29 13.62 39.88 -1.22
N ALA A 30 14.17 39.26 -2.28
CA ALA A 30 15.58 39.18 -2.70
C ALA A 30 16.56 38.37 -1.85
N ALA A 31 16.94 37.19 -2.40
CA ALA A 31 18.34 36.84 -2.73
C ALA A 31 18.32 35.45 -3.41
N ALA A 32 18.93 35.39 -4.59
CA ALA A 32 19.15 34.15 -5.32
C ALA A 32 20.12 33.24 -4.55
N GLY A 33 19.57 32.27 -3.83
CA GLY A 33 20.30 31.14 -3.30
C GLY A 33 19.60 29.89 -3.88
N ALA A 34 20.26 29.19 -4.77
CA ALA A 34 19.82 27.89 -5.20
C ALA A 34 19.88 26.96 -3.99
N VAL A 35 18.80 26.91 -3.23
CA VAL A 35 18.60 25.85 -2.25
C VAL A 35 18.20 24.63 -3.07
N SER A 36 19.18 23.79 -3.41
CA SER A 36 18.88 22.40 -3.76
C SER A 36 18.18 21.80 -2.56
N ALA A 37 16.86 21.83 -2.59
CA ALA A 37 16.07 21.00 -1.74
C ALA A 37 16.42 19.56 -2.14
N ALA A 38 17.39 18.96 -1.43
CA ALA A 38 17.56 17.53 -1.40
C ALA A 38 16.20 17.00 -0.93
N SER A 39 15.39 16.51 -1.87
CA SER A 39 14.20 15.75 -1.57
C SER A 39 14.68 14.58 -0.76
N VAL A 40 14.55 14.66 0.56
CA VAL A 40 14.57 13.48 1.41
C VAL A 40 13.36 12.70 0.95
N VAL A 41 13.57 11.82 0.00
CA VAL A 41 12.59 10.80 -0.38
C VAL A 41 12.51 9.96 0.87
N ASP A 42 11.56 10.31 1.73
CA ASP A 42 11.13 9.46 2.83
C ASP A 42 10.72 8.14 2.18
N GLU A 43 11.64 7.18 2.22
CA GLU A 43 11.50 5.89 1.54
C GLU A 43 10.38 5.13 2.22
N VAL A 44 9.15 5.39 1.72
CA VAL A 44 7.95 4.73 2.22
C VAL A 44 8.14 3.24 1.99
N PRO A 45 8.13 2.40 3.04
CA PRO A 45 8.29 0.97 2.89
C PRO A 45 7.30 0.44 1.86
N GLN A 46 7.82 -0.18 0.82
CA GLN A 46 7.02 -0.78 -0.25
C GLN A 46 7.34 -2.26 -0.36
N ARG A 47 6.30 -3.06 -0.59
CA ARG A 47 6.42 -4.46 -0.92
C ARG A 47 5.76 -4.75 -2.24
N VAL A 48 6.48 -5.39 -3.15
CA VAL A 48 5.94 -5.76 -4.47
C VAL A 48 5.39 -7.18 -4.40
N VAL A 49 4.11 -7.34 -4.74
CA VAL A 49 3.43 -8.63 -4.87
C VAL A 49 3.26 -8.93 -6.36
N LYS A 50 3.93 -9.98 -6.83
CA LYS A 50 3.83 -10.43 -8.22
C LYS A 50 2.68 -11.44 -8.34
N TYR A 51 1.90 -11.37 -9.40
CA TYR A 51 0.84 -12.33 -9.71
C TYR A 51 0.69 -12.49 -11.22
N SER A 52 0.14 -13.63 -11.67
CA SER A 52 -0.24 -13.83 -13.05
C SER A 52 -1.75 -13.66 -13.21
N PRO A 53 -2.24 -13.26 -14.40
CA PRO A 53 -3.68 -13.19 -14.67
C PRO A 53 -4.41 -14.52 -14.41
N ASP A 54 -3.76 -15.65 -14.68
CA ASP A 54 -4.31 -16.98 -14.45
C ASP A 54 -4.63 -17.25 -12.98
N THR A 55 -3.89 -16.64 -12.05
CA THR A 55 -4.18 -16.70 -10.62
C THR A 55 -5.58 -16.16 -10.29
N LEU A 56 -6.06 -15.19 -11.07
CA LEU A 56 -7.37 -14.56 -10.86
C LEU A 56 -8.53 -15.35 -11.49
N SER A 57 -8.25 -16.39 -12.25
CA SER A 57 -9.27 -17.22 -12.91
C SER A 57 -9.95 -18.19 -11.95
N THR A 58 -9.31 -18.54 -10.84
CA THR A 58 -9.82 -19.49 -9.84
C THR A 58 -10.01 -18.84 -8.48
N ASP A 59 -11.00 -19.31 -7.71
CA ASP A 59 -11.25 -18.80 -6.35
C ASP A 59 -10.09 -19.10 -5.39
N ALA A 60 -9.44 -20.24 -5.57
CA ALA A 60 -8.24 -20.58 -4.80
C ALA A 60 -7.08 -19.61 -5.08
N GLY A 61 -6.88 -19.27 -6.35
CA GLY A 61 -5.85 -18.30 -6.75
C GLY A 61 -6.14 -16.89 -6.22
N VAL A 62 -7.41 -16.46 -6.30
CA VAL A 62 -7.84 -15.15 -5.75
C VAL A 62 -7.59 -15.10 -4.24
N ARG A 63 -7.97 -16.14 -3.48
CA ARG A 63 -7.69 -16.21 -2.04
C ARG A 63 -6.18 -16.21 -1.74
N SER A 64 -5.41 -16.97 -2.50
CA SER A 64 -3.95 -17.00 -2.35
C SER A 64 -3.32 -15.61 -2.58
N LEU A 65 -3.73 -14.90 -3.62
CA LEU A 65 -3.27 -13.54 -3.87
C LEU A 65 -3.67 -12.60 -2.73
N TYR A 66 -4.92 -12.68 -2.25
CA TYR A 66 -5.39 -11.87 -1.12
C TYR A 66 -4.51 -12.06 0.13
N HIS A 67 -4.22 -13.30 0.51
CA HIS A 67 -3.33 -13.59 1.66
C HIS A 67 -1.92 -13.02 1.47
N ARG A 68 -1.39 -13.06 0.26
CA ARG A 68 -0.07 -12.46 -0.04
C ARG A 68 -0.09 -10.94 0.06
N ILE A 69 -1.19 -10.30 -0.34
CA ILE A 69 -1.38 -8.85 -0.17
C ILE A 69 -1.46 -8.49 1.32
N VAL A 70 -2.23 -9.24 2.12
CA VAL A 70 -2.33 -9.04 3.57
C VAL A 70 -0.96 -9.18 4.23
N LYS A 71 -0.20 -10.21 3.90
CA LYS A 71 1.15 -10.42 4.41
C LYS A 71 2.09 -9.27 4.03
N ALA A 72 2.03 -8.78 2.80
CA ALA A 72 2.81 -7.62 2.37
C ALA A 72 2.41 -6.35 3.14
N ALA A 73 1.13 -6.17 3.47
CA ALA A 73 0.66 -5.06 4.29
C ALA A 73 1.18 -5.15 5.74
N GLU A 74 1.32 -6.35 6.30
CA GLU A 74 1.94 -6.54 7.61
C GLU A 74 3.42 -6.15 7.63
N GLU A 75 4.14 -6.44 6.54
CA GLU A 75 5.54 -6.08 6.40
C GLU A 75 5.76 -4.56 6.25
N VAL A 76 4.86 -3.84 5.56
CA VAL A 76 4.94 -2.38 5.43
C VAL A 76 4.36 -1.62 6.62
N CYS A 77 3.51 -2.28 7.42
CA CYS A 77 2.92 -1.74 8.65
C CYS A 77 3.27 -2.66 9.84
N PRO A 78 4.54 -2.72 10.25
CA PRO A 78 4.97 -3.61 11.32
C PRO A 78 4.42 -3.17 12.69
N LEU A 79 4.38 -4.11 13.63
CA LEU A 79 4.13 -3.77 15.02
C LEU A 79 5.29 -2.94 15.58
N PRO A 80 5.01 -1.98 16.48
CA PRO A 80 6.06 -1.29 17.21
C PRO A 80 6.95 -2.29 17.98
N SER A 81 8.22 -1.99 18.07
CA SER A 81 9.18 -2.83 18.79
C SER A 81 8.72 -3.11 20.22
N GLY A 82 8.69 -4.40 20.60
CA GLY A 82 8.23 -4.84 21.91
C GLY A 82 6.71 -4.94 22.11
N SER A 83 5.91 -4.53 21.11
CA SER A 83 4.45 -4.70 21.17
C SER A 83 4.04 -6.08 20.67
N ARG A 84 3.17 -6.74 21.44
CA ARG A 84 2.50 -8.00 21.04
C ARG A 84 1.08 -7.76 20.50
N PHE A 85 0.58 -6.54 20.62
CA PHE A 85 -0.79 -6.19 20.28
C PHE A 85 -0.83 -5.27 19.06
N VAL A 86 -1.78 -5.52 18.18
CA VAL A 86 -2.08 -4.65 17.04
C VAL A 86 -2.79 -3.41 17.57
N THR A 87 -2.16 -2.24 17.43
CA THR A 87 -2.80 -0.96 17.77
C THR A 87 -3.77 -0.54 16.66
N THR A 88 -4.71 0.33 16.98
CA THR A 88 -5.65 0.89 15.99
C THR A 88 -4.91 1.50 14.80
N ALA A 89 -3.84 2.25 15.04
CA ALA A 89 -3.04 2.85 13.98
C ALA A 89 -2.41 1.81 13.05
N VAL A 90 -1.91 0.70 13.58
CA VAL A 90 -1.35 -0.40 12.77
C VAL A 90 -2.46 -1.11 12.01
N ALA A 91 -3.61 -1.35 12.63
CA ALA A 91 -4.76 -1.96 11.99
C ALA A 91 -5.25 -1.12 10.79
N GLU A 92 -5.39 0.18 10.97
CA GLU A 92 -5.79 1.12 9.92
C GLU A 92 -4.74 1.18 8.79
N CYS A 93 -3.45 1.25 9.12
CA CYS A 93 -2.37 1.21 8.14
C CYS A 93 -2.47 -0.04 7.27
N ARG A 94 -2.63 -1.22 7.87
CA ARG A 94 -2.77 -2.49 7.16
C ARG A 94 -4.02 -2.53 6.30
N ALA A 95 -5.17 -2.14 6.84
CA ALA A 95 -6.45 -2.11 6.11
C ALA A 95 -6.37 -1.20 4.87
N GLN A 96 -5.82 0.00 5.00
CA GLN A 96 -5.65 0.93 3.89
C GLN A 96 -4.65 0.42 2.85
N SER A 97 -3.57 -0.23 3.28
CA SER A 97 -2.58 -0.82 2.37
C SER A 97 -3.17 -1.97 1.56
N VAL A 98 -3.95 -2.85 2.19
CA VAL A 98 -4.67 -3.94 1.53
C VAL A 98 -5.70 -3.40 0.54
N ALA A 99 -6.55 -2.45 0.97
CA ALA A 99 -7.57 -1.85 0.11
C ALA A 99 -6.96 -1.23 -1.14
N ARG A 100 -5.88 -0.47 -1.00
CA ARG A 100 -5.17 0.14 -2.11
C ARG A 100 -4.60 -0.90 -3.09
N ALA A 101 -3.98 -1.96 -2.58
CA ALA A 101 -3.45 -3.04 -3.40
C ALA A 101 -4.57 -3.79 -4.15
N VAL A 102 -5.68 -4.09 -3.49
CA VAL A 102 -6.86 -4.72 -4.11
C VAL A 102 -7.42 -3.84 -5.23
N HIS A 103 -7.52 -2.52 -5.02
CA HIS A 103 -7.94 -1.58 -6.05
C HIS A 103 -6.99 -1.56 -7.26
N GLN A 104 -5.67 -1.67 -7.05
CA GLN A 104 -4.70 -1.73 -8.14
C GLN A 104 -4.87 -2.98 -9.01
N VAL A 105 -5.22 -4.12 -8.40
CA VAL A 105 -5.50 -5.37 -9.13
C VAL A 105 -6.78 -5.25 -9.97
N ASN A 106 -7.75 -4.47 -9.49
CA ASN A 106 -9.04 -4.22 -10.13
C ASN A 106 -9.79 -5.52 -10.52
N ASN A 107 -9.90 -6.45 -9.57
CA ASN A 107 -10.62 -7.70 -9.76
C ASN A 107 -11.82 -7.79 -8.81
N PRO A 108 -13.05 -8.02 -9.31
CA PRO A 108 -14.27 -8.00 -8.48
C PRO A 108 -14.31 -9.11 -7.43
N ARG A 109 -13.74 -10.30 -7.70
CA ARG A 109 -13.67 -11.38 -6.70
C ARG A 109 -12.73 -11.03 -5.56
N LEU A 110 -11.62 -10.35 -5.86
CA LEU A 110 -10.68 -9.89 -4.85
C LEU A 110 -11.30 -8.77 -3.99
N ALA A 111 -12.05 -7.86 -4.60
CA ALA A 111 -12.80 -6.83 -3.89
C ALA A 111 -13.86 -7.43 -2.95
N ALA A 112 -14.59 -8.45 -3.39
CA ALA A 112 -15.56 -9.15 -2.54
C ALA A 112 -14.90 -9.81 -1.32
N LEU A 113 -13.69 -10.35 -1.45
CA LEU A 113 -12.94 -10.86 -0.29
C LEU A 113 -12.57 -9.76 0.70
N LEU A 114 -12.17 -8.59 0.21
CA LEU A 114 -11.88 -7.44 1.06
C LEU A 114 -13.12 -7.03 1.87
N GLU A 115 -14.28 -6.90 1.22
CA GLU A 115 -15.54 -6.54 1.88
C GLU A 115 -15.98 -7.56 2.94
N ASN A 116 -15.89 -8.86 2.62
CA ASN A 116 -16.24 -9.92 3.54
C ASN A 116 -15.34 -9.91 4.79
N ASN A 117 -14.04 -9.71 4.62
CA ASN A 117 -13.11 -9.67 5.74
C ASN A 117 -13.27 -8.39 6.58
N SER A 118 -13.63 -7.25 5.96
CA SER A 118 -13.88 -6.00 6.70
C SER A 118 -15.14 -6.06 7.57
N LYS A 119 -16.13 -6.90 7.19
CA LYS A 119 -17.38 -7.08 7.97
C LYS A 119 -17.22 -8.11 9.10
N SER A 120 -16.22 -8.98 9.01
CA SER A 120 -15.99 -10.06 9.97
C SER A 120 -15.08 -9.65 11.14
N GLY A 121 -14.45 -8.52 11.05
CA GLY A 121 -13.59 -7.93 12.09
C GLY A 121 -14.24 -6.76 12.75
#